data_1fd59282fe41568fcd588b14573e4356
#
_entry.id   1fd59282fe41568fcd588b14573e4356
#
_cell.length_a   1.000
_cell.length_b   1.000
_cell.length_c   1.000
_cell.angle_alpha   90.00
_cell.angle_beta   90.00
_cell.angle_gamma   90.00
#
_symmetry.space_group_name_H-M   'P 1'
#
loop_
_entity.id
_entity.type
_entity.pdbx_description
1 polymer ?
#
loop_
_entity_poly.entity_id
_entity_poly.type
_entity_poly.pdbx_seq_one_letter_code
_entity_poly.pdbx_strand_id
1 'polypeptide(L)'
;LFDQLGEEKGARFFAKMSKNWVRRWDDELSGWRRVRLISTILTQLRFCDANGKILASASGPPGTQPPPYKPWFKHKQRRTRGVTVVFGHWAALGLYRKKGLLCLDSGCVWGGRLSAVRLEDDQLFQVPGKFHPGRIAWSVR
;
A
#
# COMPACT_ATOMS: atom_id res chain seq x y z
N LEU A 1 -10.81 -17.80 -4.18
CA LEU A 1 -9.76 -17.84 -5.22
C LEU A 1 -8.53 -18.63 -4.76
N PHE A 2 -8.07 -18.44 -3.52
CA PHE A 2 -6.89 -19.14 -2.99
C PHE A 2 -7.14 -20.62 -2.72
N ASP A 3 -8.31 -20.99 -2.21
CA ASP A 3 -8.68 -22.38 -1.95
C ASP A 3 -8.77 -23.25 -3.23
N GLN A 4 -9.00 -22.61 -4.38
CA GLN A 4 -9.05 -23.29 -5.68
C GLN A 4 -7.68 -23.46 -6.36
N LEU A 5 -6.65 -22.74 -5.90
CA LEU A 5 -5.34 -22.79 -6.55
C LEU A 5 -4.43 -23.92 -6.03
N GLY A 6 -4.67 -24.47 -4.85
CA GLY A 6 -3.78 -25.43 -4.18
C GLY A 6 -2.43 -24.81 -3.79
N GLU A 7 -1.72 -25.42 -2.85
CA GLU A 7 -0.47 -24.86 -2.30
C GLU A 7 0.63 -24.63 -3.36
N GLU A 8 0.78 -25.58 -4.30
CA GLU A 8 1.81 -25.49 -5.34
C GLU A 8 1.56 -24.31 -6.32
N LYS A 9 0.31 -24.08 -6.71
CA LYS A 9 -0.07 -22.95 -7.58
C LYS A 9 0.04 -21.63 -6.83
N GLY A 10 -0.27 -21.60 -5.54
CA GLY A 10 -0.07 -20.45 -4.65
C GLY A 10 1.40 -20.06 -4.56
N ALA A 11 2.29 -21.03 -4.30
CA ALA A 11 3.73 -20.80 -4.26
C ALA A 11 4.29 -20.27 -5.60
N ARG A 12 3.85 -20.83 -6.72
CA ARG A 12 4.20 -20.34 -8.07
C ARG A 12 3.67 -18.94 -8.33
N PHE A 13 2.47 -18.61 -7.83
CA PHE A 13 1.92 -17.25 -7.91
C PHE A 13 2.84 -16.24 -7.18
N PHE A 14 3.20 -16.49 -5.92
CA PHE A 14 4.07 -15.61 -5.15
C PHE A 14 5.47 -15.49 -5.75
N ALA A 15 6.06 -16.60 -6.23
CA ALA A 15 7.34 -16.59 -6.91
C ALA A 15 7.33 -15.72 -8.18
N LYS A 16 6.21 -15.72 -8.93
CA LYS A 16 6.03 -14.86 -10.09
C LYS A 16 5.76 -13.40 -9.71
N MET A 17 5.18 -13.13 -8.55
CA MET A 17 4.92 -11.76 -8.08
C MET A 17 6.20 -10.98 -7.77
N SER A 18 7.30 -11.65 -7.39
CA SER A 18 8.57 -11.01 -7.04
C SER A 18 9.45 -10.57 -8.22
N LYS A 19 9.12 -10.99 -9.45
CA LYS A 19 9.95 -10.75 -10.64
C LYS A 19 9.29 -9.77 -11.61
N ASN A 20 10.12 -8.96 -12.32
CA ASN A 20 9.69 -8.08 -13.43
C ASN A 20 8.58 -7.06 -13.06
N TRP A 21 8.94 -6.06 -12.33
CA TRP A 21 8.05 -4.99 -11.88
C TRP A 21 7.54 -4.14 -13.04
N VAL A 22 6.24 -4.29 -13.36
CA VAL A 22 5.52 -3.29 -14.16
C VAL A 22 5.17 -2.13 -13.23
N ARG A 23 5.58 -0.92 -13.58
CA ARG A 23 5.43 0.26 -12.72
C ARG A 23 4.36 1.24 -13.18
N ARG A 24 3.72 0.99 -14.32
CA ARG A 24 2.71 1.86 -14.90
C ARG A 24 1.58 1.04 -15.49
N TRP A 25 0.35 1.51 -15.30
CA TRP A 25 -0.81 0.93 -15.95
C TRP A 25 -0.77 1.19 -17.45
N ASP A 26 -1.18 0.18 -18.19
CA ASP A 26 -1.41 0.19 -19.61
C ASP A 26 -2.61 -0.72 -19.87
N ASP A 27 -3.55 -0.30 -20.70
CA ASP A 27 -4.78 -1.07 -20.96
C ASP A 27 -4.49 -2.38 -21.72
N GLU A 28 -3.37 -2.44 -22.43
CA GLU A 28 -2.87 -3.64 -23.12
C GLU A 28 -2.21 -4.66 -22.18
N LEU A 29 -2.03 -4.32 -20.90
CA LEU A 29 -1.47 -5.25 -19.93
C LEU A 29 -2.35 -6.48 -19.76
N SER A 30 -1.77 -7.66 -19.94
CA SER A 30 -2.44 -8.96 -19.83
C SER A 30 -1.65 -9.93 -18.95
N GLY A 31 -2.24 -11.08 -18.64
CA GLY A 31 -1.61 -12.17 -17.92
C GLY A 31 -0.94 -11.73 -16.62
N TRP A 32 0.23 -12.28 -16.30
CA TRP A 32 0.96 -12.02 -15.07
C TRP A 32 1.42 -10.57 -14.88
N ARG A 33 1.69 -9.85 -15.95
CA ARG A 33 2.07 -8.42 -15.88
C ARG A 33 0.94 -7.58 -15.31
N ARG A 34 -0.30 -7.80 -15.78
CA ARG A 34 -1.52 -7.15 -15.29
C ARG A 34 -1.78 -7.50 -13.82
N VAL A 35 -1.74 -8.80 -13.47
CA VAL A 35 -1.98 -9.28 -12.10
C VAL A 35 -0.98 -8.68 -11.12
N ARG A 36 0.31 -8.65 -11.46
CA ARG A 36 1.35 -8.05 -10.62
C ARG A 36 1.12 -6.58 -10.37
N LEU A 37 0.81 -5.81 -11.42
CA LEU A 37 0.59 -4.39 -11.26
C LEU A 37 -0.63 -4.11 -10.40
N ILE A 38 -1.75 -4.82 -10.59
CA ILE A 38 -2.94 -4.70 -9.75
C ILE A 38 -2.58 -4.99 -8.29
N SER A 39 -1.90 -6.10 -8.02
CA SER A 39 -1.49 -6.47 -6.66
C SER A 39 -0.58 -5.40 -6.04
N THR A 40 0.40 -4.88 -6.80
CA THR A 40 1.29 -3.81 -6.33
C THR A 40 0.52 -2.54 -6.00
N ILE A 41 -0.42 -2.13 -6.85
CA ILE A 41 -1.26 -0.95 -6.60
C ILE A 41 -2.09 -1.14 -5.33
N LEU A 42 -2.74 -2.28 -5.19
CA LEU A 42 -3.65 -2.54 -4.07
C LEU A 42 -2.94 -2.78 -2.74
N THR A 43 -1.65 -3.18 -2.76
CA THR A 43 -0.94 -3.56 -1.53
C THR A 43 0.25 -2.65 -1.17
N GLN A 44 0.82 -1.92 -2.13
CA GLN A 44 2.12 -1.24 -1.91
C GLN A 44 2.17 0.21 -2.40
N LEU A 45 1.13 0.72 -3.05
CA LEU A 45 1.15 2.05 -3.65
C LEU A 45 1.29 3.15 -2.59
N ARG A 46 2.37 3.92 -2.67
CA ARG A 46 2.60 5.12 -1.85
C ARG A 46 2.73 6.36 -2.72
N PHE A 47 3.64 6.32 -3.67
CA PHE A 47 3.97 7.43 -4.55
C PHE A 47 3.84 7.04 -6.02
N CYS A 48 3.34 7.95 -6.82
CA CYS A 48 3.35 7.83 -8.27
C CYS A 48 3.55 9.21 -8.92
N ASP A 49 3.92 9.23 -10.21
CA ASP A 49 3.92 10.44 -11.01
C ASP A 49 2.52 10.77 -11.56
N ALA A 50 2.41 11.86 -12.31
CA ALA A 50 1.15 12.30 -12.91
C ALA A 50 0.58 11.31 -13.94
N ASN A 51 1.43 10.48 -14.52
CA ASN A 51 1.07 9.46 -15.51
C ASN A 51 0.81 8.08 -14.87
N GLY A 52 0.78 8.00 -13.53
CA GLY A 52 0.52 6.78 -12.80
C GLY A 52 1.71 5.81 -12.70
N LYS A 53 2.94 6.23 -13.03
CA LYS A 53 4.14 5.42 -12.82
C LYS A 53 4.46 5.35 -11.33
N ILE A 54 4.55 4.14 -10.78
CA ILE A 54 4.76 3.87 -9.36
C ILE A 54 6.25 4.03 -9.00
N LEU A 55 6.53 4.70 -7.89
CA LEU A 55 7.84 4.72 -7.24
C LEU A 55 7.87 3.67 -6.12
N ALA A 56 8.35 2.47 -6.44
CA ALA A 56 8.34 1.35 -5.49
C ALA A 56 9.45 1.44 -4.41
N SER A 57 10.55 2.16 -4.70
CA SER A 57 11.71 2.27 -3.81
C SER A 57 11.53 3.23 -2.64
N ALA A 58 10.50 4.10 -2.67
CA ALA A 58 10.27 5.08 -1.62
C ALA A 58 9.26 4.58 -0.60
N SER A 59 9.63 4.58 0.68
CA SER A 59 8.80 4.16 1.81
C SER A 59 8.67 5.24 2.90
N GLY A 60 9.37 6.35 2.77
CA GLY A 60 9.37 7.44 3.74
C GLY A 60 8.05 8.23 3.82
N PRO A 61 7.99 9.24 4.70
CA PRO A 61 6.82 10.11 4.82
C PRO A 61 6.63 10.98 3.55
N PRO A 62 5.41 11.54 3.34
CA PRO A 62 5.18 12.51 2.28
C PRO A 62 6.16 13.68 2.34
N GLY A 63 6.79 14.00 1.20
CA GLY A 63 7.80 15.05 1.08
C GLY A 63 9.22 14.52 0.93
N THR A 64 9.47 13.23 1.20
CA THR A 64 10.81 12.61 1.05
C THR A 64 11.05 12.01 -0.34
N GLN A 65 10.01 11.86 -1.15
CA GLN A 65 10.12 11.33 -2.49
C GLN A 65 10.72 12.37 -3.46
N PRO A 66 11.53 11.94 -4.44
CA PRO A 66 12.05 12.84 -5.46
C PRO A 66 10.95 13.32 -6.43
N PRO A 67 11.11 14.49 -7.07
CA PRO A 67 10.27 14.89 -8.20
C PRO A 67 10.37 13.87 -9.34
N PRO A 68 9.33 13.67 -10.16
CA PRO A 68 8.00 14.33 -10.11
C PRO A 68 6.97 13.58 -9.26
N TYR A 69 7.39 12.62 -8.44
CA TYR A 69 6.51 11.75 -7.67
C TYR A 69 5.80 12.49 -6.53
N LYS A 70 4.56 12.11 -6.29
CA LYS A 70 3.73 12.61 -5.18
C LYS A 70 3.00 11.45 -4.51
N PRO A 71 2.55 11.60 -3.24
CA PRO A 71 1.58 10.68 -2.66
C PRO A 71 0.42 10.44 -3.63
N TRP A 72 0.04 9.17 -3.85
CA TRP A 72 -0.97 8.81 -4.84
C TRP A 72 -2.27 9.61 -4.69
N PHE A 73 -2.65 9.93 -3.45
CA PHE A 73 -3.87 10.66 -3.14
C PHE A 73 -3.78 12.18 -3.38
N LYS A 74 -2.60 12.74 -3.63
CA LYS A 74 -2.42 14.16 -3.96
C LYS A 74 -2.63 14.49 -5.44
N HIS A 75 -2.78 13.47 -6.30
CA HIS A 75 -3.10 13.71 -7.71
C HIS A 75 -4.55 14.16 -7.89
N LYS A 76 -4.76 15.32 -8.51
CA LYS A 76 -6.10 15.92 -8.70
C LYS A 76 -6.99 15.07 -9.60
N GLN A 77 -6.42 14.33 -10.54
CA GLN A 77 -7.14 13.50 -11.53
C GLN A 77 -7.46 12.09 -11.03
N ARG A 78 -7.16 11.72 -9.78
CA ARG A 78 -7.46 10.38 -9.27
C ARG A 78 -8.97 10.10 -9.35
N ARG A 79 -9.33 8.94 -9.89
CA ARG A 79 -10.74 8.51 -10.07
C ARG A 79 -11.46 8.20 -8.75
N THR A 80 -10.72 8.02 -7.64
CA THR A 80 -11.27 7.68 -6.32
C THR A 80 -11.71 8.92 -5.50
N ARG A 81 -11.92 10.08 -6.12
CA ARG A 81 -12.28 11.32 -5.37
C ARG A 81 -13.69 11.30 -4.79
N GLY A 82 -14.59 10.51 -5.36
CA GLY A 82 -15.99 10.39 -4.94
C GLY A 82 -16.25 9.33 -3.88
N VAL A 83 -15.23 8.59 -3.45
CA VAL A 83 -15.35 7.49 -2.48
C VAL A 83 -14.33 7.62 -1.36
N THR A 84 -14.64 7.04 -0.21
CA THR A 84 -13.67 6.90 0.88
C THR A 84 -12.77 5.71 0.61
N VAL A 85 -11.47 5.96 0.53
CA VAL A 85 -10.45 4.90 0.42
C VAL A 85 -9.82 4.66 1.76
N VAL A 86 -10.02 3.46 2.30
CA VAL A 86 -9.33 2.98 3.50
C VAL A 86 -8.09 2.21 3.06
N PHE A 87 -6.94 2.53 3.63
CA PHE A 87 -5.68 1.92 3.22
C PHE A 87 -4.67 1.82 4.37
N GLY A 88 -3.63 1.04 4.16
CA GLY A 88 -2.50 0.85 5.07
C GLY A 88 -1.19 0.72 4.30
N HIS A 89 -0.27 -0.10 4.82
CA HIS A 89 1.05 -0.37 4.26
C HIS A 89 1.96 0.88 4.14
N TRP A 90 1.65 1.94 4.89
CA TRP A 90 2.43 3.17 4.88
C TRP A 90 2.59 3.73 6.30
N ALA A 91 3.29 2.98 7.15
CA ALA A 91 3.53 3.36 8.55
C ALA A 91 4.15 4.76 8.70
N ALA A 92 5.02 5.16 7.76
CA ALA A 92 5.63 6.48 7.75
C ALA A 92 4.64 7.64 7.46
N LEU A 93 3.45 7.37 6.92
CA LEU A 93 2.36 8.34 6.82
C LEU A 93 1.62 8.50 8.16
N GLY A 94 1.58 7.42 8.95
CA GLY A 94 0.84 7.36 10.19
C GLY A 94 -0.68 7.32 10.00
N LEU A 95 -1.39 7.54 11.09
CA LEU A 95 -2.84 7.73 11.04
C LEU A 95 -3.17 9.02 10.28
N TYR A 96 -3.79 8.84 9.11
CA TYR A 96 -4.14 9.98 8.26
C TYR A 96 -5.63 9.95 7.92
N ARG A 97 -6.35 10.98 8.40
CA ARG A 97 -7.80 11.12 8.22
C ARG A 97 -8.08 12.44 7.52
N LYS A 98 -8.53 12.36 6.28
CA LYS A 98 -9.04 13.52 5.50
C LYS A 98 -10.22 13.09 4.65
N LYS A 99 -11.03 14.03 4.19
CA LYS A 99 -12.21 13.74 3.37
C LYS A 99 -11.89 12.74 2.25
N GLY A 100 -12.52 11.59 2.29
CA GLY A 100 -12.35 10.51 1.32
C GLY A 100 -11.01 9.72 1.42
N LEU A 101 -10.25 9.88 2.52
CA LEU A 101 -8.98 9.18 2.74
C LEU A 101 -8.81 8.79 4.20
N LEU A 102 -8.52 7.50 4.44
CA LEU A 102 -8.31 6.96 5.77
C LEU A 102 -7.15 5.98 5.75
N CYS A 103 -5.94 6.43 6.19
CA CYS A 103 -4.83 5.54 6.43
C CYS A 103 -4.85 5.07 7.89
N LEU A 104 -4.93 3.76 8.11
CA LEU A 104 -4.96 3.15 9.44
C LEU A 104 -3.62 2.54 9.87
N ASP A 105 -2.59 2.59 9.01
CA ASP A 105 -1.26 2.11 9.36
C ASP A 105 -0.54 3.13 10.24
N SER A 106 -0.66 2.94 11.53
CA SER A 106 -0.01 3.77 12.55
C SER A 106 1.23 3.10 13.18
N GLY A 107 1.86 2.17 12.44
CA GLY A 107 3.16 1.61 12.76
C GLY A 107 3.16 0.66 13.97
N CYS A 108 2.10 -0.10 14.20
CA CYS A 108 1.98 -1.01 15.34
C CYS A 108 3.19 -1.93 15.51
N VAL A 109 3.69 -2.54 14.44
CA VAL A 109 4.85 -3.44 14.47
C VAL A 109 6.17 -2.74 14.80
N TRP A 110 6.19 -1.43 14.70
CA TRP A 110 7.34 -0.57 15.04
C TRP A 110 7.21 0.10 16.41
N GLY A 111 6.27 -0.36 17.24
CA GLY A 111 6.00 0.21 18.55
C GLY A 111 5.04 1.41 18.55
N GLY A 112 4.44 1.72 17.40
CA GLY A 112 3.36 2.71 17.29
C GLY A 112 2.04 2.19 17.84
N ARG A 113 0.95 2.36 17.11
CA ARG A 113 -0.40 1.93 17.53
C ARG A 113 -1.04 1.00 16.51
N LEU A 114 -1.86 0.06 16.97
CA LEU A 114 -2.85 -0.61 16.13
C LEU A 114 -4.10 0.27 16.11
N SER A 115 -4.51 0.70 14.93
CA SER A 115 -5.64 1.60 14.73
C SER A 115 -6.78 0.90 14.02
N ALA A 116 -7.99 1.15 14.48
CA ALA A 116 -9.23 0.75 13.83
C ALA A 116 -10.22 1.92 13.84
N VAL A 117 -11.09 1.98 12.83
CA VAL A 117 -12.16 2.97 12.75
C VAL A 117 -13.46 2.25 12.48
N ARG A 118 -14.48 2.59 13.22
CA ARG A 118 -15.86 2.21 12.92
C ARG A 118 -16.40 3.22 11.88
N LEU A 119 -16.72 2.71 10.69
CA LEU A 119 -17.05 3.57 9.55
C LEU A 119 -18.42 4.26 9.68
N GLU A 120 -19.32 3.74 10.50
CA GLU A 120 -20.67 4.23 10.70
C GLU A 120 -20.71 5.59 11.41
N ASP A 121 -19.74 5.84 12.30
CA ASP A 121 -19.68 7.05 13.13
C ASP A 121 -18.28 7.65 13.24
N ASP A 122 -17.35 7.20 12.41
CA ASP A 122 -15.95 7.64 12.40
C ASP A 122 -15.20 7.47 13.74
N GLN A 123 -15.70 6.61 14.64
CA GLN A 123 -15.06 6.37 15.93
C GLN A 123 -13.71 5.66 15.77
N LEU A 124 -12.65 6.30 16.27
CA LEU A 124 -11.29 5.76 16.28
C LEU A 124 -11.02 4.94 17.55
N PHE A 125 -10.49 3.76 17.38
CA PHE A 125 -9.97 2.89 18.42
C PHE A 125 -8.47 2.71 18.21
N GLN A 126 -7.69 2.83 19.28
CA GLN A 126 -6.25 2.63 19.22
C GLN A 126 -5.74 1.89 20.45
N VAL A 127 -4.88 0.90 20.22
CA VAL A 127 -4.12 0.23 21.27
C VAL A 127 -2.61 0.39 21.00
N PRO A 128 -1.79 0.54 22.06
CA PRO A 128 -0.33 0.61 21.88
C PRO A 128 0.21 -0.67 21.26
N GLY A 129 1.09 -0.53 20.27
CA GLY A 129 1.91 -1.63 19.77
C GLY A 129 3.08 -1.91 20.70
N LYS A 130 3.56 -3.16 20.69
CA LYS A 130 4.80 -3.54 21.37
C LYS A 130 5.91 -3.71 20.34
N PHE A 131 6.99 -2.98 20.49
CA PHE A 131 8.18 -3.18 19.67
C PHE A 131 8.95 -4.42 20.15
N HIS A 132 9.20 -5.36 19.24
CA HIS A 132 9.98 -6.57 19.51
C HIS A 132 11.25 -6.58 18.62
N PRO A 133 12.40 -6.09 19.11
CA PRO A 133 13.60 -5.91 18.28
C PRO A 133 14.13 -7.17 17.61
N GLY A 134 13.83 -8.36 18.14
CA GLY A 134 14.31 -9.63 17.59
C GLY A 134 13.39 -10.30 16.56
N ARG A 135 12.20 -9.77 16.27
CA ARG A 135 11.22 -10.42 15.37
C ARG A 135 11.10 -9.81 13.99
N ILE A 136 11.70 -8.66 13.74
CA ILE A 136 11.60 -7.97 12.46
C ILE A 136 12.99 -7.94 11.82
N ALA A 137 13.46 -9.09 11.38
CA ALA A 137 14.59 -9.20 10.46
C ALA A 137 14.10 -9.02 9.00
N TRP A 138 13.47 -7.89 8.69
CA TRP A 138 13.33 -7.45 7.31
C TRP A 138 14.50 -6.53 7.02
N SER A 139 15.60 -7.11 6.58
CA SER A 139 16.66 -6.34 5.95
C SER A 139 16.06 -5.63 4.74
N VAL A 140 15.75 -4.35 4.89
CA VAL A 140 15.60 -3.45 3.77
C VAL A 140 16.98 -3.32 3.14
N ARG A 141 17.27 -4.11 2.12
CA ARG A 141 18.34 -3.88 1.18
C ARG A 141 17.77 -3.22 -0.07
#